data_a104bbe69504be96ffed022dc2301cbe
#
_entry.id   a104bbe69504be96ffed022dc2301cbe
#
_cell.length_a   1.000
_cell.length_b   1.000
_cell.length_c   1.000
_cell.angle_alpha   90.00
_cell.angle_beta   90.00
_cell.angle_gamma   90.00
#
_symmetry.space_group_name_H-M   'P 1'
#
loop_
_entity.id
_entity.type
_entity.pdbx_description
1 polymer ?
#
loop_
_entity_poly.entity_id
_entity_poly.type
_entity_poly.pdbx_seq_one_letter_code
_entity_poly.pdbx_strand_id
1 'polypeptide(L)'
;MSGASRILIVEDEPKIARLAADYLNAEGYETVVVHRGDEAEARFQEEAFNLVVLDLMLPGVDGLTLCKSLRAQSTVPIVMVTARVEEVDRLLGLEVGADDYLCKPFSPRELGARVKAQLRRQEWARGTPKPGLDLQEDALRAVYEGAAADLTRVEFRILSALLAQEGIILSRDQLIAAAYEDHRVVSDRTIDTHMKNLRKKLLTVMGDAMGIRSVYGVGYRWEVEPQAFEKA
;
A
#
# COMPACT_ATOMS: atom_id res chain seq x y z
N MET A 1 -15.59 18.15 -4.35
CA MET A 1 -16.17 17.06 -3.54
C MET A 1 -15.64 15.76 -4.15
N SER A 2 -14.64 15.15 -3.54
CA SER A 2 -14.13 13.84 -3.99
C SER A 2 -15.19 12.80 -3.63
N GLY A 3 -15.82 12.18 -4.63
CA GLY A 3 -16.75 11.08 -4.42
C GLY A 3 -16.02 9.89 -3.74
N ALA A 4 -16.77 9.02 -3.06
CA ALA A 4 -16.23 7.79 -2.47
C ALA A 4 -15.53 6.96 -3.55
N SER A 5 -14.34 6.38 -3.23
CA SER A 5 -13.65 5.50 -4.16
C SER A 5 -14.48 4.24 -4.39
N ARG A 6 -14.62 3.85 -5.66
CA ARG A 6 -15.46 2.74 -6.09
C ARG A 6 -14.64 1.49 -6.35
N ILE A 7 -15.01 0.38 -5.71
CA ILE A 7 -14.25 -0.88 -5.71
C ILE A 7 -15.10 -1.99 -6.34
N LEU A 8 -14.55 -2.67 -7.36
CA LEU A 8 -15.13 -3.87 -7.91
C LEU A 8 -14.62 -5.09 -7.12
N ILE A 9 -15.52 -5.89 -6.56
CA ILE A 9 -15.22 -7.15 -5.87
C ILE A 9 -15.70 -8.30 -6.76
N VAL A 10 -14.78 -9.12 -7.23
CA VAL A 10 -15.06 -10.30 -8.05
C VAL A 10 -14.73 -11.54 -7.23
N GLU A 11 -15.76 -12.20 -6.71
CA GLU A 11 -15.64 -13.31 -5.75
C GLU A 11 -16.86 -14.23 -5.90
N ASP A 12 -16.62 -15.50 -6.20
CA ASP A 12 -17.69 -16.47 -6.44
C ASP A 12 -18.38 -16.96 -5.17
N GLU A 13 -17.71 -16.92 -4.01
CA GLU A 13 -18.29 -17.25 -2.72
C GLU A 13 -19.10 -16.08 -2.13
N PRO A 14 -20.46 -16.13 -2.10
CA PRO A 14 -21.28 -14.99 -1.66
C PRO A 14 -20.99 -14.52 -0.23
N LYS A 15 -20.57 -15.44 0.65
CA LYS A 15 -20.23 -15.11 2.05
C LYS A 15 -18.96 -14.28 2.15
N ILE A 16 -17.93 -14.61 1.37
CA ILE A 16 -16.66 -13.89 1.34
C ILE A 16 -16.86 -12.54 0.67
N ALA A 17 -17.54 -12.52 -0.48
CA ALA A 17 -17.88 -11.30 -1.20
C ALA A 17 -18.63 -10.30 -0.31
N ARG A 18 -19.66 -10.77 0.40
CA ARG A 18 -20.44 -9.94 1.32
C ARG A 18 -19.60 -9.41 2.48
N LEU A 19 -18.78 -10.29 3.11
CA LEU A 19 -17.90 -9.88 4.21
C LEU A 19 -16.91 -8.79 3.79
N ALA A 20 -16.33 -8.92 2.61
CA ALA A 20 -15.43 -7.92 2.03
C ALA A 20 -16.17 -6.60 1.73
N ALA A 21 -17.35 -6.68 1.10
CA ALA A 21 -18.16 -5.53 0.76
C ALA A 21 -18.64 -4.77 2.00
N ASP A 22 -19.19 -5.48 3.00
CA ASP A 22 -19.69 -4.86 4.23
C ASP A 22 -18.56 -4.11 4.96
N TYR A 23 -17.37 -4.70 5.03
CA TYR A 23 -16.22 -4.05 5.66
C TYR A 23 -15.76 -2.80 4.87
N LEU A 24 -15.59 -2.92 3.55
CA LEU A 24 -15.12 -1.81 2.73
C LEU A 24 -16.14 -0.67 2.67
N ASN A 25 -17.44 -0.98 2.65
CA ASN A 25 -18.49 0.04 2.74
C ASN A 25 -18.46 0.76 4.10
N ALA A 26 -18.20 0.04 5.20
CA ALA A 26 -18.04 0.65 6.52
C ALA A 26 -16.80 1.59 6.61
N GLU A 27 -15.75 1.33 5.82
CA GLU A 27 -14.58 2.19 5.67
C GLU A 27 -14.82 3.39 4.72
N GLY A 28 -16.04 3.54 4.17
CA GLY A 28 -16.43 4.68 3.33
C GLY A 28 -16.19 4.50 1.83
N TYR A 29 -15.92 3.29 1.36
CA TYR A 29 -15.83 2.97 -0.06
C TYR A 29 -17.22 2.63 -0.63
N GLU A 30 -17.40 2.74 -1.95
CA GLU A 30 -18.54 2.20 -2.67
C GLU A 30 -18.14 0.86 -3.30
N THR A 31 -18.88 -0.22 -3.03
CA THR A 31 -18.53 -1.54 -3.56
C THR A 31 -19.56 -2.05 -4.56
N VAL A 32 -19.08 -2.66 -5.64
CA VAL A 32 -19.88 -3.44 -6.60
C VAL A 32 -19.39 -4.87 -6.54
N VAL A 33 -20.29 -5.82 -6.28
CA VAL A 33 -19.98 -7.24 -6.18
C VAL A 33 -20.43 -7.97 -7.42
N VAL A 34 -19.56 -8.82 -7.97
CA VAL A 34 -19.83 -9.71 -9.11
C VAL A 34 -19.31 -11.10 -8.76
N HIS A 35 -20.01 -12.13 -9.17
CA HIS A 35 -19.70 -13.51 -8.79
C HIS A 35 -19.10 -14.35 -9.94
N ARG A 36 -18.88 -13.75 -11.11
CA ARG A 36 -18.39 -14.42 -12.33
C ARG A 36 -17.41 -13.51 -13.07
N GLY A 37 -16.36 -14.12 -13.65
CA GLY A 37 -15.34 -13.37 -14.37
C GLY A 37 -15.86 -12.69 -15.66
N ASP A 38 -16.76 -13.34 -16.38
CA ASP A 38 -17.38 -12.79 -17.61
C ASP A 38 -18.26 -11.56 -17.31
N GLU A 39 -19.01 -11.58 -16.21
CA GLU A 39 -19.78 -10.42 -15.74
C GLU A 39 -18.89 -9.28 -15.27
N ALA A 40 -17.76 -9.59 -14.63
CA ALA A 40 -16.82 -8.61 -14.13
C ALA A 40 -16.19 -7.79 -15.27
N GLU A 41 -15.85 -8.44 -16.37
CA GLU A 41 -15.29 -7.76 -17.54
C GLU A 41 -16.30 -6.79 -18.16
N ALA A 42 -17.55 -7.18 -18.30
CA ALA A 42 -18.63 -6.32 -18.80
C ALA A 42 -18.83 -5.12 -17.88
N ARG A 43 -18.93 -5.35 -16.56
CA ARG A 43 -19.07 -4.27 -15.57
C ARG A 43 -17.92 -3.28 -15.61
N PHE A 44 -16.70 -3.78 -15.73
CA PHE A 44 -15.51 -2.94 -15.75
C PHE A 44 -15.48 -2.04 -17.01
N GLN A 45 -16.08 -2.45 -18.11
CA GLN A 45 -16.20 -1.65 -19.34
C GLN A 45 -17.31 -0.59 -19.23
N GLU A 46 -18.39 -0.89 -18.51
CA GLU A 46 -19.55 0.00 -18.38
C GLU A 46 -19.36 1.07 -17.31
N GLU A 47 -18.57 0.79 -16.28
CA GLU A 47 -18.47 1.60 -15.07
C GLU A 47 -17.01 1.89 -14.70
N ALA A 48 -16.76 3.06 -14.10
CA ALA A 48 -15.43 3.43 -13.64
C ALA A 48 -15.18 2.89 -12.21
N PHE A 49 -14.05 2.22 -12.02
CA PHE A 49 -13.59 1.72 -10.73
C PHE A 49 -12.22 2.31 -10.37
N ASN A 50 -11.98 2.45 -9.07
CA ASN A 50 -10.69 2.92 -8.53
C ASN A 50 -9.78 1.76 -8.13
N LEU A 51 -10.35 0.56 -7.89
CA LEU A 51 -9.62 -0.64 -7.52
C LEU A 51 -10.46 -1.88 -7.79
N VAL A 52 -9.80 -2.99 -8.10
CA VAL A 52 -10.42 -4.32 -8.25
C VAL A 52 -9.88 -5.27 -7.18
N VAL A 53 -10.76 -5.94 -6.46
CA VAL A 53 -10.45 -7.11 -5.63
C VAL A 53 -10.88 -8.33 -6.43
N LEU A 54 -9.96 -9.25 -6.73
CA LEU A 54 -10.16 -10.31 -7.72
C LEU A 54 -9.77 -11.67 -7.17
N ASP A 55 -10.74 -12.60 -7.08
CA ASP A 55 -10.43 -14.01 -6.84
C ASP A 55 -9.83 -14.66 -8.10
N LEU A 56 -8.93 -15.58 -7.89
CA LEU A 56 -8.36 -16.41 -8.97
C LEU A 56 -9.31 -17.50 -9.43
N MET A 57 -10.08 -18.09 -8.51
CA MET A 57 -10.91 -19.26 -8.76
C MET A 57 -12.35 -18.86 -9.11
N LEU A 58 -12.54 -18.23 -10.26
CA LEU A 58 -13.85 -17.75 -10.72
C LEU A 58 -14.50 -18.70 -11.73
N PRO A 59 -15.82 -18.83 -11.74
CA PRO A 59 -16.54 -19.46 -12.81
C PRO A 59 -16.60 -18.58 -14.05
N GLY A 60 -16.64 -19.19 -15.24
CA GLY A 60 -16.64 -18.51 -16.54
C GLY A 60 -15.23 -18.16 -16.98
N VAL A 61 -14.82 -16.93 -16.80
CA VAL A 61 -13.44 -16.47 -17.03
C VAL A 61 -12.66 -16.53 -15.72
N ASP A 62 -11.55 -17.28 -15.71
CA ASP A 62 -10.69 -17.38 -14.53
C ASP A 62 -10.01 -16.05 -14.18
N GLY A 63 -9.63 -15.88 -12.90
CA GLY A 63 -9.10 -14.61 -12.41
C GLY A 63 -7.78 -14.17 -13.04
N LEU A 64 -6.91 -15.09 -13.47
CA LEU A 64 -5.66 -14.73 -14.16
C LEU A 64 -5.94 -14.18 -15.55
N THR A 65 -6.84 -14.84 -16.30
CA THR A 65 -7.28 -14.37 -17.62
C THR A 65 -7.96 -13.02 -17.52
N LEU A 66 -8.86 -12.85 -16.52
CA LEU A 66 -9.52 -11.58 -16.27
C LEU A 66 -8.51 -10.47 -15.89
N CYS A 67 -7.55 -10.77 -15.03
CA CYS A 67 -6.49 -9.80 -14.67
C CYS A 67 -5.72 -9.31 -15.91
N LYS A 68 -5.32 -10.22 -16.80
CA LYS A 68 -4.66 -9.86 -18.07
C LYS A 68 -5.53 -8.94 -18.93
N SER A 69 -6.82 -9.27 -19.06
CA SER A 69 -7.75 -8.45 -19.84
C SER A 69 -7.92 -7.05 -19.24
N LEU A 70 -8.11 -6.95 -17.92
CA LEU A 70 -8.24 -5.67 -17.26
C LEU A 70 -6.95 -4.84 -17.35
N ARG A 71 -5.80 -5.47 -17.22
CA ARG A 71 -4.51 -4.80 -17.29
C ARG A 71 -4.17 -4.28 -18.68
N ALA A 72 -4.62 -4.97 -19.73
CA ALA A 72 -4.48 -4.50 -21.10
C ALA A 72 -5.27 -3.20 -21.38
N GLN A 73 -6.31 -2.93 -20.61
CA GLN A 73 -7.24 -1.81 -20.80
C GLN A 73 -7.05 -0.69 -19.76
N SER A 74 -6.43 -0.96 -18.61
CA SER A 74 -6.41 -0.03 -17.48
C SER A 74 -5.20 -0.21 -16.57
N THR A 75 -4.83 0.88 -15.88
CA THR A 75 -3.85 0.92 -14.79
C THR A 75 -4.52 0.90 -13.41
N VAL A 76 -5.80 0.56 -13.32
CA VAL A 76 -6.52 0.43 -12.04
C VAL A 76 -5.84 -0.64 -11.18
N PRO A 77 -5.55 -0.37 -9.89
CA PRO A 77 -4.95 -1.36 -9.00
C PRO A 77 -5.79 -2.62 -8.87
N ILE A 78 -5.12 -3.79 -8.92
CA ILE A 78 -5.73 -5.10 -8.77
C ILE A 78 -5.12 -5.80 -7.56
N VAL A 79 -5.95 -6.09 -6.55
CA VAL A 79 -5.59 -6.91 -5.38
C VAL A 79 -6.15 -8.31 -5.63
N MET A 80 -5.27 -9.27 -5.88
CA MET A 80 -5.69 -10.67 -6.03
C MET A 80 -5.94 -11.31 -4.68
N VAL A 81 -7.02 -12.10 -4.61
CA VAL A 81 -7.39 -12.88 -3.43
C VAL A 81 -7.49 -14.35 -3.83
N THR A 82 -6.87 -15.27 -3.07
CA THR A 82 -6.88 -16.69 -3.46
C THR A 82 -6.59 -17.65 -2.31
N ALA A 83 -7.10 -18.88 -2.42
CA ALA A 83 -6.74 -19.99 -1.54
C ALA A 83 -5.39 -20.65 -1.91
N ARG A 84 -4.81 -20.33 -3.08
CA ARG A 84 -3.54 -20.90 -3.52
C ARG A 84 -2.36 -20.21 -2.85
N VAL A 85 -1.58 -20.99 -2.10
CA VAL A 85 -0.44 -20.53 -1.27
C VAL A 85 0.90 -20.77 -1.98
N GLU A 86 0.91 -21.48 -3.10
CA GLU A 86 2.15 -21.85 -3.78
C GLU A 86 2.87 -20.60 -4.33
N GLU A 87 4.17 -20.54 -4.11
CA GLU A 87 5.04 -19.42 -4.52
C GLU A 87 4.95 -19.15 -6.02
N VAL A 88 4.77 -20.21 -6.81
CA VAL A 88 4.60 -20.14 -8.28
C VAL A 88 3.33 -19.40 -8.67
N ASP A 89 2.21 -19.62 -7.98
CA ASP A 89 0.95 -18.94 -8.27
C ASP A 89 1.00 -17.44 -7.91
N ARG A 90 1.75 -17.08 -6.87
CA ARG A 90 1.99 -15.69 -6.48
C ARG A 90 2.87 -14.96 -7.50
N LEU A 91 3.94 -15.61 -7.96
CA LEU A 91 4.82 -15.06 -9.00
C LEU A 91 4.07 -14.87 -10.32
N LEU A 92 3.27 -15.87 -10.73
CA LEU A 92 2.42 -15.76 -11.92
C LEU A 92 1.41 -14.60 -11.80
N GLY A 93 0.80 -14.40 -10.65
CA GLY A 93 -0.14 -13.28 -10.42
C GLY A 93 0.52 -11.91 -10.56
N LEU A 94 1.74 -11.74 -10.05
CA LEU A 94 2.51 -10.50 -10.19
C LEU A 94 3.02 -10.29 -11.62
N GLU A 95 3.49 -11.32 -12.30
CA GLU A 95 3.90 -11.26 -13.72
C GLU A 95 2.73 -10.91 -14.65
N VAL A 96 1.51 -11.32 -14.29
CA VAL A 96 0.27 -11.05 -15.01
C VAL A 96 -0.20 -9.59 -14.81
N GLY A 97 0.36 -8.88 -13.84
CA GLY A 97 0.10 -7.46 -13.60
C GLY A 97 -0.80 -7.14 -12.42
N ALA A 98 -0.94 -8.04 -11.45
CA ALA A 98 -1.54 -7.69 -10.15
C ALA A 98 -0.61 -6.77 -9.35
N ASP A 99 -1.18 -5.87 -8.57
CA ASP A 99 -0.44 -4.91 -7.75
C ASP A 99 -0.23 -5.41 -6.31
N ASP A 100 -1.05 -6.35 -5.85
CA ASP A 100 -0.93 -6.97 -4.53
C ASP A 100 -1.62 -8.33 -4.50
N TYR A 101 -1.32 -9.11 -3.46
CA TYR A 101 -1.77 -10.48 -3.31
C TYR A 101 -2.18 -10.78 -1.87
N LEU A 102 -3.36 -11.39 -1.67
CA LEU A 102 -3.92 -11.73 -0.37
C LEU A 102 -4.34 -13.21 -0.34
N CYS A 103 -3.82 -13.97 0.62
CA CYS A 103 -4.16 -15.40 0.75
C CYS A 103 -5.42 -15.60 1.61
N LYS A 104 -6.32 -16.49 1.16
CA LYS A 104 -7.44 -16.98 1.96
C LYS A 104 -6.93 -18.06 2.96
N PRO A 105 -7.41 -18.10 4.22
CA PRO A 105 -8.35 -17.15 4.82
C PRO A 105 -7.69 -15.82 5.22
N PHE A 106 -8.34 -14.70 4.94
CA PHE A 106 -7.87 -13.37 5.32
C PHE A 106 -8.84 -12.69 6.29
N SER A 107 -8.34 -11.70 7.02
CA SER A 107 -9.20 -10.83 7.79
C SER A 107 -9.72 -9.67 6.93
N PRO A 108 -10.99 -9.22 7.10
CA PRO A 108 -11.50 -8.05 6.39
C PRO A 108 -10.64 -6.80 6.62
N ARG A 109 -10.05 -6.68 7.82
CA ARG A 109 -9.13 -5.59 8.17
C ARG A 109 -7.84 -5.62 7.33
N GLU A 110 -7.30 -6.81 7.03
CA GLU A 110 -6.13 -6.96 6.17
C GLU A 110 -6.45 -6.54 4.74
N LEU A 111 -7.60 -6.99 4.20
CA LEU A 111 -8.08 -6.54 2.88
C LEU A 111 -8.21 -5.01 2.83
N GLY A 112 -8.86 -4.40 3.83
CA GLY A 112 -9.03 -2.95 3.91
C GLY A 112 -7.70 -2.20 3.93
N ALA A 113 -6.72 -2.68 4.68
CA ALA A 113 -5.38 -2.08 4.73
C ALA A 113 -4.69 -2.12 3.35
N ARG A 114 -4.80 -3.23 2.60
CA ARG A 114 -4.24 -3.38 1.25
C ARG A 114 -4.94 -2.48 0.24
N VAL A 115 -6.26 -2.47 0.26
CA VAL A 115 -7.09 -1.57 -0.59
C VAL A 115 -6.68 -0.11 -0.37
N LYS A 116 -6.60 0.33 0.87
CA LYS A 116 -6.18 1.69 1.23
C LYS A 116 -4.77 2.00 0.72
N ALA A 117 -3.84 1.06 0.84
CA ALA A 117 -2.46 1.24 0.36
C ALA A 117 -2.40 1.39 -1.16
N GLN A 118 -3.16 0.59 -1.92
CA GLN A 118 -3.17 0.65 -3.38
C GLN A 118 -3.86 1.92 -3.91
N LEU A 119 -4.98 2.32 -3.34
CA LEU A 119 -5.65 3.58 -3.71
C LEU A 119 -4.73 4.78 -3.44
N ARG A 120 -4.04 4.81 -2.32
CA ARG A 120 -3.06 5.84 -2.00
C ARG A 120 -1.91 5.90 -3.02
N ARG A 121 -1.37 4.74 -3.46
CA ARG A 121 -0.34 4.69 -4.53
C ARG A 121 -0.86 5.29 -5.84
N GLN A 122 -2.09 4.99 -6.21
CA GLN A 122 -2.70 5.51 -7.43
C GLN A 122 -2.88 7.03 -7.38
N GLU A 123 -3.31 7.58 -6.24
CA GLU A 123 -3.42 9.03 -6.03
C GLU A 123 -2.05 9.71 -6.20
N TRP A 124 -1.00 9.11 -5.69
CA TRP A 124 0.36 9.63 -5.83
C TRP A 124 0.87 9.60 -7.28
N ALA A 125 0.56 8.53 -8.01
CA ALA A 125 0.93 8.43 -9.44
C ALA A 125 0.21 9.46 -10.31
N ARG A 126 -0.96 9.95 -9.88
CA ARG A 126 -1.74 11.01 -10.57
C ARG A 126 -1.25 12.43 -10.27
N GLY A 127 -0.17 12.59 -9.49
CA GLY A 127 0.42 13.90 -9.18
C GLY A 127 -0.40 14.75 -8.21
N THR A 128 -1.36 14.16 -7.49
CA THR A 128 -2.00 14.85 -6.36
C THR A 128 -0.94 15.12 -5.29
N PRO A 129 -0.80 16.36 -4.81
CA PRO A 129 0.11 16.64 -3.72
C PRO A 129 -0.23 15.72 -2.55
N LYS A 130 0.73 14.91 -2.10
CA LYS A 130 0.56 14.11 -0.91
C LYS A 130 0.19 15.04 0.24
N PRO A 131 -0.93 14.86 0.94
CA PRO A 131 -0.99 15.33 2.31
C PRO A 131 -0.01 14.44 3.08
N GLY A 132 1.20 14.92 3.27
CA GLY A 132 2.24 14.15 3.93
C GLY A 132 3.62 14.35 3.32
N LEU A 133 4.54 13.51 3.75
CA LEU A 133 5.94 13.54 3.35
C LEU A 133 6.12 12.91 1.96
N ASP A 134 6.62 13.69 1.01
CA ASP A 134 7.00 13.23 -0.34
C ASP A 134 8.49 12.91 -0.41
N LEU A 135 8.86 11.79 -1.05
CA LEU A 135 10.25 11.39 -1.27
C LEU A 135 10.61 11.54 -2.74
N GLN A 136 11.59 12.40 -3.00
CA GLN A 136 12.15 12.63 -4.33
C GLN A 136 13.46 11.84 -4.45
N GLU A 137 13.44 10.69 -5.11
CA GLU A 137 14.57 9.77 -5.20
C GLU A 137 15.74 10.37 -5.97
N ASP A 138 15.49 10.99 -7.13
CA ASP A 138 16.54 11.61 -7.95
C ASP A 138 17.29 12.72 -7.23
N ALA A 139 16.60 13.46 -6.36
CA ALA A 139 17.16 14.55 -5.58
C ALA A 139 17.60 14.13 -4.17
N LEU A 140 17.32 12.90 -3.74
CA LEU A 140 17.51 12.42 -2.37
C LEU A 140 16.90 13.38 -1.33
N ARG A 141 15.66 13.79 -1.54
CA ARG A 141 14.95 14.77 -0.71
C ARG A 141 13.67 14.23 -0.11
N ALA A 142 13.36 14.71 1.07
CA ALA A 142 12.04 14.59 1.68
C ALA A 142 11.36 15.96 1.66
N VAL A 143 10.16 16.05 1.07
CA VAL A 143 9.40 17.30 0.92
C VAL A 143 8.08 17.18 1.70
N TYR A 144 7.80 18.16 2.55
CA TYR A 144 6.55 18.23 3.33
C TYR A 144 6.03 19.68 3.26
N GLU A 145 4.79 19.84 2.76
CA GLU A 145 4.13 21.16 2.61
C GLU A 145 5.00 22.25 1.95
N GLY A 146 5.83 21.84 0.99
CA GLY A 146 6.74 22.74 0.26
C GLY A 146 8.09 22.98 0.93
N ALA A 147 8.30 22.57 2.18
CA ALA A 147 9.60 22.55 2.83
C ALA A 147 10.36 21.27 2.48
N ALA A 148 11.67 21.37 2.21
CA ALA A 148 12.48 20.22 1.79
C ALA A 148 13.67 19.99 2.72
N ALA A 149 13.99 18.71 2.96
CA ALA A 149 15.21 18.28 3.65
C ALA A 149 16.04 17.37 2.75
N ASP A 150 17.34 17.68 2.60
CA ASP A 150 18.29 16.84 1.88
C ASP A 150 18.68 15.63 2.73
N LEU A 151 18.59 14.45 2.14
CA LEU A 151 18.89 13.17 2.78
C LEU A 151 20.15 12.56 2.19
N THR A 152 20.90 11.82 3.00
CA THR A 152 21.90 10.90 2.46
C THR A 152 21.18 9.70 1.83
N ARG A 153 21.85 8.96 0.95
CA ARG A 153 21.28 7.74 0.33
C ARG A 153 20.79 6.72 1.36
N VAL A 154 21.54 6.56 2.46
CA VAL A 154 21.17 5.67 3.56
C VAL A 154 19.91 6.15 4.29
N GLU A 155 19.84 7.45 4.63
CA GLU A 155 18.67 8.05 5.27
C GLU A 155 17.43 7.98 4.37
N PHE A 156 17.61 8.19 3.06
CA PHE A 156 16.52 8.06 2.08
C PHE A 156 15.97 6.65 2.04
N ARG A 157 16.83 5.62 1.95
CA ARG A 157 16.42 4.21 1.93
C ARG A 157 15.73 3.78 3.23
N ILE A 158 16.25 4.19 4.39
CA ILE A 158 15.62 3.94 5.69
C ILE A 158 14.22 4.55 5.72
N LEU A 159 14.08 5.82 5.31
CA LEU A 159 12.80 6.52 5.31
C LEU A 159 11.82 5.88 4.32
N SER A 160 12.27 5.51 3.13
CA SER A 160 11.47 4.79 2.14
C SER A 160 10.93 3.48 2.67
N ALA A 161 11.77 2.69 3.37
CA ALA A 161 11.36 1.42 3.98
C ALA A 161 10.30 1.63 5.07
N LEU A 162 10.47 2.65 5.91
CA LEU A 162 9.51 2.98 6.97
C LEU A 162 8.17 3.44 6.39
N LEU A 163 8.18 4.28 5.36
CA LEU A 163 6.96 4.78 4.69
C LEU A 163 6.24 3.69 3.90
N ALA A 164 6.99 2.75 3.30
CA ALA A 164 6.41 1.61 2.59
C ALA A 164 5.65 0.67 3.51
N GLN A 165 6.02 0.62 4.80
CA GLN A 165 5.43 -0.24 5.83
C GLN A 165 4.87 0.59 7.00
N GLU A 166 4.10 1.63 6.68
CA GLU A 166 3.50 2.52 7.67
C GLU A 166 2.70 1.74 8.73
N GLY A 167 2.93 2.07 10.01
CA GLY A 167 2.31 1.39 11.16
C GLY A 167 3.00 0.07 11.57
N ILE A 168 3.89 -0.49 10.73
CA ILE A 168 4.63 -1.71 11.02
C ILE A 168 5.96 -1.37 11.69
N ILE A 169 6.33 -2.14 12.71
CA ILE A 169 7.64 -2.01 13.37
C ILE A 169 8.68 -2.74 12.52
N LEU A 170 9.69 -2.01 12.03
CA LEU A 170 10.86 -2.57 11.40
C LEU A 170 11.98 -2.74 12.42
N SER A 171 12.55 -3.94 12.49
CA SER A 171 13.73 -4.22 13.34
C SER A 171 14.96 -3.47 12.80
N ARG A 172 16.01 -3.37 13.64
CA ARG A 172 17.28 -2.78 13.21
C ARG A 172 17.89 -3.54 12.04
N ASP A 173 17.83 -4.86 12.07
CA ASP A 173 18.34 -5.71 10.98
C ASP A 173 17.58 -5.50 9.66
N GLN A 174 16.25 -5.35 9.72
CA GLN A 174 15.45 -5.03 8.54
C GLN A 174 15.78 -3.65 7.97
N LEU A 175 16.05 -2.66 8.83
CA LEU A 175 16.48 -1.34 8.40
C LEU A 175 17.91 -1.33 7.84
N ILE A 176 18.82 -2.16 8.39
CA ILE A 176 20.16 -2.37 7.84
C ILE A 176 20.04 -2.98 6.44
N ALA A 177 19.25 -4.03 6.28
CA ALA A 177 19.04 -4.69 5.00
C ALA A 177 18.44 -3.74 3.94
N ALA A 178 17.51 -2.87 4.34
CA ALA A 178 16.94 -1.85 3.46
C ALA A 178 17.94 -0.74 3.10
N ALA A 179 18.82 -0.36 4.02
CA ALA A 179 19.77 0.75 3.87
C ALA A 179 20.98 0.40 3.01
N TYR A 180 21.44 -0.88 3.06
CA TYR A 180 22.71 -1.33 2.46
C TYR A 180 22.48 -2.54 1.54
N GLU A 181 22.78 -2.38 0.24
CA GLU A 181 22.66 -3.45 -0.78
C GLU A 181 23.73 -4.55 -0.61
N ASP A 182 24.86 -4.22 -0.02
CA ASP A 182 26.05 -5.09 0.03
C ASP A 182 26.16 -5.88 1.34
N HIS A 183 25.16 -6.39 1.94
CA HIS A 183 25.21 -7.24 3.15
C HIS A 183 26.40 -6.99 4.10
N ARG A 184 26.87 -5.74 4.18
CA ARG A 184 27.98 -5.38 5.08
C ARG A 184 27.52 -5.58 6.52
N VAL A 185 28.37 -6.20 7.32
CA VAL A 185 28.17 -6.31 8.77
C VAL A 185 28.27 -4.90 9.35
N VAL A 186 27.14 -4.23 9.45
CA VAL A 186 27.02 -2.90 10.05
C VAL A 186 26.44 -3.09 11.46
N SER A 187 27.03 -2.45 12.46
CA SER A 187 26.54 -2.57 13.83
C SER A 187 25.21 -1.83 14.03
N ASP A 188 24.35 -2.31 14.93
CA ASP A 188 23.06 -1.70 15.31
C ASP A 188 23.18 -0.22 15.67
N ARG A 189 24.30 0.19 16.28
CA ARG A 189 24.59 1.61 16.60
C ARG A 189 24.62 2.52 15.38
N THR A 190 24.92 1.97 14.20
CA THR A 190 24.95 2.74 12.96
C THR A 190 23.54 3.15 12.53
N ILE A 191 22.56 2.24 12.66
CA ILE A 191 21.15 2.58 12.39
C ILE A 191 20.62 3.63 13.35
N ASP A 192 20.89 3.51 14.64
CA ASP A 192 20.44 4.48 15.64
C ASP A 192 21.02 5.89 15.35
N THR A 193 22.25 5.97 14.81
CA THR A 193 22.86 7.22 14.38
C THR A 193 22.15 7.81 13.14
N HIS A 194 21.86 6.98 12.14
CA HIS A 194 21.11 7.42 10.96
C HIS A 194 19.69 7.85 11.34
N MET A 195 19.01 7.13 12.23
CA MET A 195 17.69 7.48 12.73
C MET A 195 17.69 8.82 13.49
N LYS A 196 18.72 9.10 14.29
CA LYS A 196 18.88 10.38 14.97
C LYS A 196 19.03 11.55 13.98
N ASN A 197 19.88 11.36 12.97
CA ASN A 197 20.12 12.38 11.95
C ASN A 197 18.87 12.61 11.08
N LEU A 198 18.22 11.52 10.65
CA LEU A 198 16.99 11.55 9.88
C LEU A 198 15.88 12.30 10.63
N ARG A 199 15.66 11.97 11.91
CA ARG A 199 14.70 12.70 12.76
C ARG A 199 15.00 14.19 12.84
N LYS A 200 16.28 14.57 13.04
CA LYS A 200 16.67 15.98 13.08
C LYS A 200 16.31 16.69 11.79
N LYS A 201 16.54 16.07 10.63
CA LYS A 201 16.22 16.64 9.32
C LYS A 201 14.71 16.73 9.09
N LEU A 202 13.97 15.66 9.41
CA LEU A 202 12.51 15.65 9.25
C LEU A 202 11.82 16.64 10.20
N LEU A 203 12.34 16.82 11.41
CA LEU A 203 11.80 17.79 12.36
C LEU A 203 11.85 19.22 11.80
N THR A 204 12.85 19.57 10.99
CA THR A 204 12.97 20.91 10.37
C THR A 204 11.90 21.18 9.31
N VAL A 205 11.32 20.16 8.70
CA VAL A 205 10.32 20.28 7.63
C VAL A 205 8.91 19.88 8.05
N MET A 206 8.79 19.00 9.04
CA MET A 206 7.50 18.44 9.48
C MET A 206 7.09 18.92 10.88
N GLY A 207 8.02 19.47 11.68
CA GLY A 207 7.72 19.84 13.06
C GLY A 207 7.11 18.65 13.85
N ASP A 208 6.00 18.91 14.52
CA ASP A 208 5.29 17.91 15.33
C ASP A 208 4.64 16.79 14.51
N ALA A 209 4.47 16.97 13.19
CA ALA A 209 3.94 15.94 12.29
C ALA A 209 4.93 14.82 11.96
N MET A 210 6.16 14.86 12.51
CA MET A 210 7.21 13.85 12.25
C MET A 210 6.81 12.49 12.81
N GLY A 211 6.62 11.52 11.90
CA GLY A 211 6.01 10.21 12.18
C GLY A 211 6.95 9.11 12.68
N ILE A 212 8.26 9.33 12.82
CA ILE A 212 9.18 8.27 13.25
C ILE A 212 9.06 8.02 14.76
N ARG A 213 8.59 6.83 15.15
CA ARG A 213 8.49 6.37 16.54
C ARG A 213 9.50 5.28 16.84
N SER A 214 10.17 5.33 18.00
CA SER A 214 11.00 4.23 18.52
C SER A 214 10.15 3.27 19.31
N VAL A 215 10.35 1.98 19.09
CA VAL A 215 9.79 0.91 19.91
C VAL A 215 10.95 0.29 20.67
N TYR A 216 10.99 0.52 22.00
CA TYR A 216 12.11 0.13 22.86
C TYR A 216 12.43 -1.38 22.73
N GLY A 217 13.69 -1.71 22.51
CA GLY A 217 14.17 -3.08 22.36
C GLY A 217 13.79 -3.79 21.04
N VAL A 218 12.92 -3.19 20.20
CA VAL A 218 12.42 -3.84 18.97
C VAL A 218 12.94 -3.14 17.71
N GLY A 219 12.68 -1.84 17.54
CA GLY A 219 13.04 -1.14 16.30
C GLY A 219 12.34 0.21 16.15
N TYR A 220 11.94 0.52 14.93
CA TYR A 220 11.32 1.78 14.57
C TYR A 220 10.09 1.56 13.69
N ARG A 221 9.12 2.48 13.74
CA ARG A 221 7.97 2.52 12.85
C ARG A 221 7.68 3.93 12.38
N TRP A 222 7.04 4.05 11.24
CA TRP A 222 6.41 5.28 10.80
C TRP A 222 4.95 5.28 11.22
N GLU A 223 4.53 6.33 11.88
CA GLU A 223 3.15 6.50 12.34
C GLU A 223 2.80 7.99 12.24
N VAL A 224 1.88 8.33 11.33
CA VAL A 224 1.33 9.69 11.26
C VAL A 224 0.18 9.75 12.27
N GLU A 225 0.30 10.61 13.26
CA GLU A 225 -0.86 10.91 14.11
C GLU A 225 -1.93 11.56 13.22
N PRO A 226 -3.18 11.09 13.25
CA PRO A 226 -4.25 11.83 12.63
C PRO A 226 -4.27 13.20 13.28
N GLN A 227 -4.09 14.26 12.47
CA GLN A 227 -4.31 15.62 12.96
C GLN A 227 -5.68 15.64 13.63
N ALA A 228 -5.71 15.96 14.91
CA ALA A 228 -6.96 16.19 15.60
C ALA A 228 -7.67 17.32 14.83
N PHE A 229 -8.75 16.98 14.12
CA PHE A 229 -9.63 17.99 13.58
C PHE A 229 -10.10 18.82 14.77
N GLU A 230 -9.58 20.04 14.88
CA GLU A 230 -10.12 21.02 15.80
C GLU A 230 -11.61 21.10 15.54
N LYS A 231 -12.40 20.75 16.56
CA LYS A 231 -13.82 21.00 16.60
C LYS A 231 -13.98 22.53 16.63
N ALA A 232 -14.39 23.10 15.50
CA ALA A 232 -15.03 24.41 15.46
C ALA A 232 -16.54 24.23 15.66
#